data_c4b2181753a1164ba8f7dcf8d0a58729
#
_entry.id   c4b2181753a1164ba8f7dcf8d0a58729
#
_cell.length_a   1.000
_cell.length_b   1.000
_cell.length_c   1.000
_cell.angle_alpha   90.00
_cell.angle_beta   90.00
_cell.angle_gamma   90.00
#
_symmetry.space_group_name_H-M   'P 1'
#
loop_
_entity.id
_entity.type
_entity.pdbx_description
1 polymer ?
#
loop_
_entity_poly.entity_id
_entity_poly.type
_entity_poly.pdbx_seq_one_letter_code
_entity_poly.pdbx_strand_id
1 'polypeptide(L)'
;MTRIRPVLATMAALAVTAGITVLPALTPAASASASVPNCGGTSLARGFFSGLPMRVPTVANGHPAQWGCNLPPGSSGAAVARLQIDLNACYNAGLQVDGSYGPLTEGAVKKVQRSEHVTVDGEYGPQTASHGFQYSLSGSGQGGGCDYITTP
;
A
#
# COMPACT_ATOMS: atom_id res chain seq x y z
N MET A 1 86.44 -2.64 55.42
CA MET A 1 85.59 -1.46 55.44
C MET A 1 84.99 -1.27 54.05
N THR A 2 83.87 -1.91 53.77
CA THR A 2 83.22 -1.96 52.46
C THR A 2 81.90 -1.21 52.51
N ARG A 3 81.84 -0.09 51.79
CA ARG A 3 80.67 0.78 51.74
C ARG A 3 79.70 0.22 50.68
N ILE A 4 78.49 -0.19 51.14
CA ILE A 4 77.40 -0.57 50.27
C ILE A 4 76.58 0.69 49.88
N ARG A 5 76.50 0.92 48.59
CA ARG A 5 75.72 2.01 48.03
C ARG A 5 74.26 1.48 47.77
N PRO A 6 73.21 2.16 48.14
CA PRO A 6 71.88 1.79 47.77
C PRO A 6 71.55 2.14 46.31
N VAL A 7 71.07 1.23 45.54
CA VAL A 7 70.53 1.41 44.20
C VAL A 7 69.12 1.91 44.31
N LEU A 8 68.82 3.12 43.92
CA LEU A 8 67.45 3.60 43.76
C LEU A 8 66.84 2.93 42.55
N ALA A 9 65.85 2.11 42.79
CA ALA A 9 64.96 1.59 41.73
C ALA A 9 63.89 2.61 41.45
N THR A 10 63.95 3.27 40.30
CA THR A 10 62.90 4.13 39.77
C THR A 10 61.79 3.22 39.21
N MET A 11 60.64 3.18 39.91
CA MET A 11 59.41 2.57 39.37
C MET A 11 58.80 3.53 38.35
N ALA A 12 58.86 3.15 37.09
CA ALA A 12 58.06 3.79 36.02
C ALA A 12 56.62 3.34 36.13
N ALA A 13 55.70 4.22 36.50
CA ALA A 13 54.27 3.99 36.48
C ALA A 13 53.78 4.02 35.02
N LEU A 14 53.43 2.87 34.49
CA LEU A 14 52.67 2.75 33.24
C LEU A 14 51.22 3.15 33.47
N ALA A 15 50.84 4.34 33.03
CA ALA A 15 49.45 4.76 32.96
C ALA A 15 48.76 4.02 31.81
N VAL A 16 47.96 3.02 32.14
CA VAL A 16 47.04 2.38 31.18
C VAL A 16 45.87 3.30 30.99
N THR A 17 45.87 4.07 29.91
CA THR A 17 44.69 4.82 29.47
C THR A 17 43.74 3.81 28.83
N ALA A 18 42.70 3.45 29.56
CA ALA A 18 41.53 2.68 29.02
C ALA A 18 40.83 3.56 27.99
N GLY A 19 41.17 3.39 26.73
CA GLY A 19 40.45 3.98 25.62
C GLY A 19 39.03 3.38 25.57
N ILE A 20 38.02 4.17 25.99
CA ILE A 20 36.63 3.83 25.77
C ILE A 20 36.35 4.02 24.28
N THR A 21 36.37 2.95 23.48
CA THR A 21 35.89 2.97 22.11
C THR A 21 34.39 3.04 22.16
N VAL A 22 33.82 4.23 21.99
CA VAL A 22 32.40 4.42 21.76
C VAL A 22 32.09 3.84 20.36
N LEU A 23 31.52 2.63 20.33
CA LEU A 23 30.96 2.08 19.10
C LEU A 23 29.78 3.00 18.67
N PRO A 24 29.75 3.47 17.41
CA PRO A 24 28.59 4.18 16.92
C PRO A 24 27.40 3.23 17.01
N ALA A 25 26.37 3.65 17.77
CA ALA A 25 25.09 2.92 17.79
C ALA A 25 24.55 2.87 16.36
N LEU A 26 24.44 1.68 15.79
CA LEU A 26 23.69 1.45 14.57
C LEU A 26 22.25 1.82 14.87
N THR A 27 21.86 3.04 14.55
CA THR A 27 20.44 3.41 14.52
C THR A 27 19.79 2.55 13.44
N PRO A 28 18.76 1.75 13.78
CA PRO A 28 18.02 1.05 12.75
C PRO A 28 17.47 2.10 11.79
N ALA A 29 17.82 1.97 10.51
CA ALA A 29 17.22 2.76 9.46
C ALA A 29 15.71 2.51 9.53
N ALA A 30 14.92 3.52 9.89
CA ALA A 30 13.48 3.45 9.82
C ALA A 30 13.13 3.10 8.38
N SER A 31 12.62 1.88 8.15
CA SER A 31 12.08 1.49 6.86
C SER A 31 10.95 2.46 6.56
N ALA A 32 11.16 3.40 5.66
CA ALA A 32 10.10 4.23 5.14
C ALA A 32 9.10 3.31 4.45
N SER A 33 7.97 3.05 5.11
CA SER A 33 6.86 2.38 4.45
C SER A 33 6.44 3.26 3.29
N ALA A 34 6.66 2.78 2.07
CA ALA A 34 6.20 3.50 0.89
C ALA A 34 4.68 3.65 1.00
N SER A 35 4.20 4.89 1.08
CA SER A 35 2.76 5.16 1.12
C SER A 35 2.14 4.73 -0.20
N VAL A 36 1.03 4.00 -0.14
CA VAL A 36 0.26 3.62 -1.33
C VAL A 36 -0.25 4.90 -1.99
N PRO A 37 0.02 5.14 -3.30
CA PRO A 37 -0.43 6.34 -3.98
C PRO A 37 -1.95 6.33 -4.20
N ASN A 38 -2.57 7.50 -4.35
CA ASN A 38 -3.97 7.60 -4.71
C ASN A 38 -4.21 7.26 -6.18
N CYS A 39 -5.36 6.62 -6.47
CA CYS A 39 -5.78 6.39 -7.85
C CYS A 39 -6.20 7.71 -8.49
N GLY A 40 -5.69 7.99 -9.70
CA GLY A 40 -6.02 9.20 -10.45
C GLY A 40 -6.59 8.92 -11.84
N GLY A 41 -6.60 7.66 -12.27
CA GLY A 41 -7.02 7.26 -13.60
C GLY A 41 -7.58 5.85 -13.68
N THR A 42 -7.70 5.35 -14.90
CA THR A 42 -8.10 3.97 -15.18
C THR A 42 -7.19 3.35 -16.23
N SER A 43 -6.94 2.06 -16.14
CA SER A 43 -6.25 1.31 -17.18
C SER A 43 -6.98 0.00 -17.52
N LEU A 44 -6.52 -0.65 -18.59
CA LEU A 44 -7.03 -1.97 -18.97
C LEU A 44 -6.27 -3.06 -18.22
N ALA A 45 -7.00 -3.97 -17.57
CA ALA A 45 -6.51 -5.22 -17.01
C ALA A 45 -7.17 -6.39 -17.73
N ARG A 46 -6.70 -7.62 -17.49
CA ARG A 46 -7.35 -8.84 -17.98
C ARG A 46 -8.08 -9.54 -16.85
N GLY A 47 -9.26 -10.05 -17.15
CA GLY A 47 -10.04 -10.87 -16.24
C GLY A 47 -9.37 -12.21 -15.98
N PHE A 48 -9.48 -12.71 -14.76
CA PHE A 48 -8.87 -13.98 -14.33
C PHE A 48 -9.52 -15.18 -15.04
N PHE A 49 -10.85 -15.23 -15.06
CA PHE A 49 -11.58 -16.33 -15.67
C PHE A 49 -11.87 -16.10 -17.15
N SER A 50 -12.21 -14.88 -17.52
CA SER A 50 -12.66 -14.55 -18.88
C SER A 50 -11.51 -14.27 -19.85
N GLY A 51 -10.35 -13.81 -19.35
CA GLY A 51 -9.26 -13.26 -20.17
C GLY A 51 -9.62 -11.97 -20.91
N LEU A 52 -10.86 -11.47 -20.73
CA LEU A 52 -11.37 -10.29 -21.41
C LEU A 52 -10.81 -9.01 -20.79
N PRO A 53 -10.65 -7.94 -21.60
CA PRO A 53 -10.21 -6.66 -21.08
C PRO A 53 -11.30 -6.01 -20.22
N MET A 54 -10.88 -5.48 -19.05
CA MET A 54 -11.70 -4.69 -18.16
C MET A 54 -10.97 -3.42 -17.75
N ARG A 55 -11.72 -2.38 -17.42
CA ARG A 55 -11.12 -1.16 -16.87
C ARG A 55 -11.09 -1.26 -15.34
N VAL A 56 -9.97 -0.81 -14.77
CA VAL A 56 -9.76 -0.80 -13.31
C VAL A 56 -9.22 0.56 -12.86
N PRO A 57 -9.49 0.99 -11.62
CA PRO A 57 -8.83 2.16 -11.05
C PRO A 57 -7.32 1.98 -10.99
N THR A 58 -6.55 3.00 -11.39
CA THR A 58 -5.07 3.00 -11.34
C THR A 58 -4.54 4.38 -10.99
N VAL A 59 -3.25 4.47 -10.71
CA VAL A 59 -2.57 5.78 -10.63
C VAL A 59 -2.67 6.52 -11.97
N ALA A 60 -2.57 7.85 -11.95
CA ALA A 60 -2.85 8.71 -13.11
C ALA A 60 -2.04 8.38 -14.39
N ASN A 61 -0.89 7.73 -14.26
CA ASN A 61 0.01 7.43 -15.38
C ASN A 61 -0.24 6.05 -16.05
N GLY A 62 -1.33 5.36 -15.68
CA GLY A 62 -1.85 4.23 -16.44
C GLY A 62 -0.96 2.97 -16.51
N HIS A 63 0.03 2.82 -15.65
CA HIS A 63 0.83 1.60 -15.63
C HIS A 63 -0.02 0.43 -15.12
N PRO A 64 -0.23 -0.64 -15.90
CA PRO A 64 -1.07 -1.79 -15.51
C PRO A 64 -0.53 -2.56 -14.30
N ALA A 65 0.72 -2.36 -13.91
CA ALA A 65 1.32 -2.98 -12.72
C ALA A 65 1.03 -2.24 -11.40
N GLN A 66 0.25 -1.15 -11.41
CA GLN A 66 -0.01 -0.32 -10.24
C GLN A 66 -1.49 -0.29 -9.86
N TRP A 67 -2.10 -1.48 -9.73
CA TRP A 67 -3.45 -1.62 -9.17
C TRP A 67 -3.50 -1.42 -7.64
N GLY A 68 -2.33 -1.26 -7.04
CA GLY A 68 -2.18 -0.96 -5.63
C GLY A 68 -2.32 0.52 -5.31
N CYS A 69 -3.38 1.19 -5.75
CA CYS A 69 -3.65 2.58 -5.40
C CYS A 69 -4.87 2.69 -4.49
N ASN A 70 -4.99 3.80 -3.77
CA ASN A 70 -6.08 4.07 -2.85
C ASN A 70 -7.10 5.05 -3.42
N LEU A 71 -8.37 4.83 -3.09
CA LEU A 71 -9.47 5.79 -3.20
C LEU A 71 -10.12 5.94 -1.82
N PRO A 72 -9.62 6.85 -0.99
CA PRO A 72 -10.26 7.16 0.27
C PRO A 72 -11.55 7.96 0.07
N PRO A 73 -12.48 7.95 1.05
CA PRO A 73 -13.64 8.85 1.06
C PRO A 73 -13.23 10.31 0.82
N GLY A 74 -13.98 11.03 0.00
CA GLY A 74 -13.64 12.38 -0.44
C GLY A 74 -12.83 12.43 -1.74
N SER A 75 -12.33 11.31 -2.28
CA SER A 75 -11.71 11.26 -3.61
C SER A 75 -12.69 11.63 -4.71
N SER A 76 -12.17 12.09 -5.86
CA SER A 76 -13.00 12.38 -7.04
C SER A 76 -12.27 12.08 -8.35
N GLY A 77 -13.04 11.96 -9.44
CA GLY A 77 -12.53 11.81 -10.79
C GLY A 77 -12.79 10.43 -11.44
N ALA A 78 -12.08 10.16 -12.54
CA ALA A 78 -12.32 8.99 -13.40
C ALA A 78 -12.15 7.65 -12.68
N ALA A 79 -11.22 7.54 -11.74
CA ALA A 79 -11.00 6.34 -10.95
C ALA A 79 -12.20 6.04 -10.04
N VAL A 80 -12.79 7.08 -9.42
CA VAL A 80 -14.00 6.95 -8.60
C VAL A 80 -15.21 6.58 -9.45
N ALA A 81 -15.39 7.26 -10.60
CA ALA A 81 -16.47 6.90 -11.53
C ALA A 81 -16.37 5.45 -11.98
N ARG A 82 -15.15 4.95 -12.24
CA ARG A 82 -14.93 3.54 -12.58
C ARG A 82 -15.32 2.62 -11.42
N LEU A 83 -14.91 2.91 -10.20
CA LEU A 83 -15.30 2.16 -9.01
C LEU A 83 -16.84 2.10 -8.84
N GLN A 84 -17.53 3.23 -9.03
CA GLN A 84 -19.00 3.30 -8.95
C GLN A 84 -19.66 2.42 -10.02
N ILE A 85 -19.11 2.39 -11.25
CA ILE A 85 -19.57 1.49 -12.31
C ILE A 85 -19.44 0.03 -11.87
N ASP A 86 -18.28 -0.36 -11.32
CA ASP A 86 -18.03 -1.73 -10.88
C ASP A 86 -18.92 -2.12 -9.70
N LEU A 87 -19.12 -1.23 -8.73
CA LEU A 87 -20.01 -1.43 -7.60
C LEU A 87 -21.46 -1.61 -8.05
N ASN A 88 -21.92 -0.87 -9.04
CA ASN A 88 -23.26 -1.03 -9.60
C ASN A 88 -23.41 -2.33 -10.37
N ALA A 89 -22.47 -2.63 -11.24
CA ALA A 89 -22.54 -3.78 -12.13
C ALA A 89 -22.39 -5.12 -11.39
N CYS A 90 -21.44 -5.19 -10.45
CA CYS A 90 -21.06 -6.44 -9.83
C CYS A 90 -21.66 -6.65 -8.43
N TYR A 91 -22.06 -5.57 -7.76
CA TYR A 91 -22.60 -5.65 -6.39
C TYR A 91 -23.98 -5.01 -6.23
N ASN A 92 -24.58 -4.58 -7.34
CA ASN A 92 -25.93 -3.98 -7.36
C ASN A 92 -26.07 -2.81 -6.36
N ALA A 93 -25.05 -1.91 -6.32
CA ALA A 93 -24.97 -0.86 -5.32
C ALA A 93 -25.97 0.29 -5.54
N GLY A 94 -26.46 0.50 -6.78
CA GLY A 94 -27.44 1.52 -7.11
C GLY A 94 -26.89 2.95 -6.96
N LEU A 95 -25.58 3.17 -7.18
CA LEU A 95 -24.93 4.46 -7.05
C LEU A 95 -25.16 5.33 -8.29
N GLN A 96 -25.23 6.64 -8.10
CA GLN A 96 -25.02 7.58 -9.19
C GLN A 96 -23.53 7.56 -9.57
N VAL A 97 -23.24 7.43 -10.88
CA VAL A 97 -21.85 7.46 -11.39
C VAL A 97 -21.47 8.92 -11.66
N ASP A 98 -21.14 9.62 -10.60
CA ASP A 98 -20.79 11.04 -10.61
C ASP A 98 -19.29 11.32 -10.42
N GLY A 99 -18.50 10.25 -10.15
CA GLY A 99 -17.09 10.37 -9.88
C GLY A 99 -16.76 11.01 -8.53
N SER A 100 -17.71 11.05 -7.59
CA SER A 100 -17.52 11.58 -6.24
C SER A 100 -17.58 10.46 -5.21
N TYR A 101 -16.53 10.29 -4.42
CA TYR A 101 -16.49 9.27 -3.36
C TYR A 101 -17.19 9.82 -2.10
N GLY A 102 -18.50 9.84 -2.15
CA GLY A 102 -19.36 10.27 -1.04
C GLY A 102 -19.74 9.11 -0.11
N PRO A 103 -20.58 9.39 0.92
CA PRO A 103 -21.02 8.41 1.91
C PRO A 103 -21.72 7.17 1.31
N LEU A 104 -22.41 7.31 0.19
CA LEU A 104 -23.07 6.18 -0.49
C LEU A 104 -22.04 5.24 -1.12
N THR A 105 -21.01 5.79 -1.76
CA THR A 105 -19.90 5.01 -2.32
C THR A 105 -19.11 4.32 -1.21
N GLU A 106 -18.81 5.02 -0.13
CA GLU A 106 -18.16 4.46 1.07
C GLU A 106 -18.97 3.29 1.66
N GLY A 107 -20.27 3.49 1.81
CA GLY A 107 -21.19 2.47 2.29
C GLY A 107 -21.23 1.22 1.41
N ALA A 108 -21.15 1.39 0.08
CA ALA A 108 -21.09 0.30 -0.87
C ALA A 108 -19.75 -0.46 -0.76
N VAL A 109 -18.62 0.25 -0.68
CA VAL A 109 -17.32 -0.40 -0.47
C VAL A 109 -17.27 -1.17 0.85
N LYS A 110 -17.78 -0.60 1.94
CA LYS A 110 -17.90 -1.33 3.23
C LYS A 110 -18.76 -2.61 3.14
N LYS A 111 -19.76 -2.65 2.28
CA LYS A 111 -20.54 -3.88 2.03
C LYS A 111 -19.69 -4.93 1.33
N VAL A 112 -18.95 -4.53 0.29
CA VAL A 112 -18.03 -5.43 -0.41
C VAL A 112 -16.95 -5.96 0.53
N GLN A 113 -16.30 -5.07 1.28
CA GLN A 113 -15.26 -5.47 2.24
C GLN A 113 -15.76 -6.50 3.26
N ARG A 114 -16.99 -6.38 3.73
CA ARG A 114 -17.62 -7.39 4.59
C ARG A 114 -17.83 -8.72 3.88
N SER A 115 -18.30 -8.71 2.62
CA SER A 115 -18.52 -9.94 1.86
C SER A 115 -17.23 -10.68 1.53
N GLU A 116 -16.15 -9.92 1.29
CA GLU A 116 -14.83 -10.46 0.98
C GLU A 116 -13.96 -10.73 2.22
N HIS A 117 -14.50 -10.50 3.44
CA HIS A 117 -13.82 -10.76 4.73
C HIS A 117 -12.51 -10.00 4.88
N VAL A 118 -12.41 -8.81 4.33
CA VAL A 118 -11.27 -7.90 4.49
C VAL A 118 -11.56 -6.79 5.49
N THR A 119 -10.57 -5.96 5.80
CA THR A 119 -10.74 -4.80 6.69
C THR A 119 -11.85 -3.88 6.17
N VAL A 120 -12.82 -3.56 7.03
CA VAL A 120 -13.99 -2.73 6.68
C VAL A 120 -13.72 -1.28 7.06
N ASP A 121 -12.88 -0.61 6.28
CA ASP A 121 -12.53 0.80 6.46
C ASP A 121 -13.31 1.75 5.54
N GLY A 122 -13.90 1.21 4.48
CA GLY A 122 -14.61 1.99 3.47
C GLY A 122 -13.71 2.67 2.47
N GLU A 123 -12.43 2.31 2.44
CA GLU A 123 -11.45 2.78 1.46
C GLU A 123 -11.22 1.69 0.41
N TYR A 124 -11.33 2.05 -0.87
CA TYR A 124 -10.91 1.13 -1.92
C TYR A 124 -9.38 1.22 -2.04
N GLY A 125 -8.70 0.16 -1.68
CA GLY A 125 -7.23 0.08 -1.72
C GLY A 125 -6.75 -1.29 -2.19
N PRO A 126 -5.43 -1.54 -2.13
CA PRO A 126 -4.82 -2.79 -2.60
C PRO A 126 -5.43 -4.03 -1.95
N GLN A 127 -5.78 -3.95 -0.66
CA GLN A 127 -6.40 -5.07 0.05
C GLN A 127 -7.79 -5.38 -0.53
N THR A 128 -8.63 -4.36 -0.72
CA THR A 128 -9.95 -4.54 -1.34
C THR A 128 -9.83 -5.05 -2.78
N ALA A 129 -8.91 -4.48 -3.56
CA ALA A 129 -8.71 -4.83 -4.96
C ALA A 129 -8.22 -6.27 -5.18
N SER A 130 -7.39 -6.81 -4.27
CA SER A 130 -6.74 -8.12 -4.43
C SER A 130 -7.47 -9.28 -3.77
N HIS A 131 -8.46 -9.03 -2.89
CA HIS A 131 -9.16 -10.06 -2.12
C HIS A 131 -10.60 -10.31 -2.61
N GLY A 132 -10.78 -10.33 -3.92
CA GLY A 132 -12.07 -10.75 -4.48
C GLY A 132 -12.93 -9.62 -5.03
N PHE A 133 -12.44 -8.38 -5.11
CA PHE A 133 -13.19 -7.31 -5.75
C PHE A 133 -13.39 -7.61 -7.24
N GLN A 134 -14.65 -7.63 -7.67
CA GLN A 134 -15.04 -7.91 -9.04
C GLN A 134 -15.17 -6.63 -9.85
N TYR A 135 -14.70 -6.69 -11.09
CA TYR A 135 -14.74 -5.60 -12.04
C TYR A 135 -15.65 -5.95 -13.22
N SER A 136 -16.40 -4.98 -13.69
CA SER A 136 -17.27 -5.15 -14.84
C SER A 136 -16.49 -5.31 -16.14
N LEU A 137 -16.81 -6.34 -16.92
CA LEU A 137 -16.21 -6.60 -18.22
C LEU A 137 -16.65 -5.59 -19.29
N SER A 138 -17.77 -4.88 -19.08
CA SER A 138 -18.23 -3.83 -19.98
C SER A 138 -17.92 -2.44 -19.40
N GLY A 139 -17.41 -1.55 -20.23
CA GLY A 139 -17.07 -0.18 -19.84
C GLY A 139 -18.23 0.68 -19.35
N SER A 140 -19.48 0.24 -19.55
CA SER A 140 -20.72 0.98 -19.22
C SER A 140 -21.48 0.42 -18.01
N GLY A 141 -21.00 -0.66 -17.40
CA GLY A 141 -21.69 -1.27 -16.25
C GLY A 141 -23.01 -1.94 -16.55
N GLN A 142 -23.39 -2.12 -17.81
CA GLN A 142 -24.62 -2.77 -18.21
C GLN A 142 -24.35 -4.06 -18.99
N GLY A 143 -24.76 -5.21 -18.45
CA GLY A 143 -24.90 -6.47 -19.19
C GLY A 143 -23.62 -7.24 -19.52
N GLY A 144 -22.45 -6.81 -19.09
CA GLY A 144 -21.21 -7.59 -19.14
C GLY A 144 -20.98 -8.28 -17.81
N GLY A 145 -20.54 -9.54 -17.81
CA GLY A 145 -20.22 -10.26 -16.59
C GLY A 145 -19.21 -9.51 -15.69
N CYS A 146 -18.99 -10.05 -14.52
CA CYS A 146 -17.98 -9.55 -13.59
C CYS A 146 -16.83 -10.55 -13.48
N ASP A 147 -15.62 -10.06 -13.32
CA ASP A 147 -14.44 -10.90 -13.19
C ASP A 147 -13.43 -10.25 -12.24
N TYR A 148 -12.50 -11.06 -11.76
CA TYR A 148 -11.40 -10.61 -10.92
C TYR A 148 -10.20 -10.20 -11.79
N ILE A 149 -9.32 -9.37 -11.26
CA ILE A 149 -8.04 -9.10 -11.92
C ILE A 149 -7.05 -10.24 -11.64
N THR A 150 -6.26 -10.59 -12.66
CA THR A 150 -5.05 -11.40 -12.42
C THR A 150 -4.01 -10.49 -11.78
N THR A 151 -3.63 -10.76 -10.53
CA THR A 151 -2.41 -10.19 -9.99
C THR A 151 -1.21 -10.79 -10.73
N PRO A 152 -0.27 -9.98 -11.19
CA PRO A 152 0.94 -10.48 -11.85
C PRO A 152 1.80 -11.31 -10.91
#